data_a45f3e114c5489312fd00f7b8b664b01
#
_entry.id   a45f3e114c5489312fd00f7b8b664b01
#
_cell.length_a   1.000
_cell.length_b   1.000
_cell.length_c   1.000
_cell.angle_alpha   90.00
_cell.angle_beta   90.00
_cell.angle_gamma   90.00
#
_symmetry.space_group_name_H-M   'P 1'
#
loop_
_entity.id
_entity.type
_entity.pdbx_description
1 polymer ?
#
loop_
_entity_poly.entity_id
_entity_poly.type
_entity_poly.pdbx_seq_one_letter_code
_entity_poly.pdbx_strand_id
1 'polypeptide(L)'
;MFIIIGLIICAVSFVTDIIVGPASLTLSDVWLALTDPSEVSKNAYVIIWSIRLPTAIMALLVGASLGIAGAGMQTILDNPLSSPYTLGISAGAGFGASLMVVVGASALEFLGVFMVPFGAFVFASLTSFFIYSINKIKNFSSETMILAGIGMMFLFQALQSLMQYMASPEALQNIVFWTMGSLAKANWINISIVLIVLVIMLPLMMRESWRLTALKIGDEKAS
;
A
#
# COMPACT_ATOMS: atom_id res chain seq x y z
N MET A 1 2.77 6.95 -26.41
CA MET A 1 4.17 7.33 -26.13
C MET A 1 4.45 7.30 -24.62
N PHE A 2 3.72 8.02 -23.76
CA PHE A 2 3.99 8.08 -22.31
C PHE A 2 3.90 6.72 -21.58
N ILE A 3 2.94 5.87 -21.95
CA ILE A 3 2.79 4.53 -21.35
C ILE A 3 4.02 3.65 -21.65
N ILE A 4 4.51 3.67 -22.89
CA ILE A 4 5.69 2.90 -23.30
C ILE A 4 6.93 3.38 -22.55
N ILE A 5 7.11 4.69 -22.43
CA ILE A 5 8.21 5.28 -21.64
C ILE A 5 8.10 4.86 -20.17
N GLY A 6 6.91 4.93 -19.60
CA GLY A 6 6.67 4.48 -18.21
C GLY A 6 7.02 3.00 -18.02
N LEU A 7 6.61 2.12 -18.94
CA LEU A 7 6.93 0.69 -18.87
C LEU A 7 8.44 0.44 -18.99
N ILE A 8 9.12 1.17 -19.86
CA ILE A 8 10.60 1.06 -19.99
C ILE A 8 11.27 1.50 -18.69
N ILE A 9 10.84 2.64 -18.10
CA ILE A 9 11.39 3.12 -16.83
C ILE A 9 11.16 2.08 -15.73
N CYS A 10 9.96 1.51 -15.61
CA CYS A 10 9.66 0.46 -14.64
C CYS A 10 10.55 -0.77 -14.83
N ALA A 11 10.73 -1.22 -16.07
CA ALA A 11 11.58 -2.39 -16.37
C ALA A 11 13.05 -2.13 -16.02
N VAL A 12 13.57 -0.96 -16.40
CA VAL A 12 14.96 -0.56 -16.08
C VAL A 12 15.12 -0.43 -14.56
N SER A 13 14.20 0.22 -13.87
CA SER A 13 14.24 0.37 -12.41
C SER A 13 14.19 -0.99 -11.71
N PHE A 14 13.33 -1.91 -12.17
CA PHE A 14 13.23 -3.27 -11.61
C PHE A 14 14.56 -4.03 -11.73
N VAL A 15 15.18 -4.02 -12.90
CA VAL A 15 16.47 -4.68 -13.11
C VAL A 15 17.57 -4.01 -12.27
N THR A 16 17.56 -2.68 -12.21
CA THR A 16 18.55 -1.92 -11.43
C THR A 16 18.42 -2.21 -9.93
N ASP A 17 17.21 -2.32 -9.41
CA ASP A 17 16.95 -2.62 -7.98
C ASP A 17 17.47 -4.01 -7.58
N ILE A 18 17.39 -4.98 -8.49
CA ILE A 18 17.94 -6.33 -8.24
C ILE A 18 19.48 -6.31 -8.19
N ILE A 19 20.13 -5.52 -9.03
CA ILE A 19 21.59 -5.52 -9.18
C ILE A 19 22.25 -4.60 -8.14
N VAL A 20 21.73 -3.36 -7.99
CA VAL A 20 22.36 -2.32 -7.16
C VAL A 20 22.04 -2.54 -5.68
N GLY A 21 23.06 -2.56 -4.84
CA GLY A 21 22.90 -2.62 -3.40
C GLY A 21 24.17 -3.00 -2.65
N PRO A 22 24.11 -3.24 -1.32
CA PRO A 22 25.26 -3.49 -0.48
C PRO A 22 26.10 -4.72 -0.87
N ALA A 23 25.47 -5.71 -1.50
CA ALA A 23 26.17 -6.85 -2.08
C ALA A 23 26.54 -6.52 -3.53
N SER A 24 27.80 -6.73 -3.92
CA SER A 24 28.29 -6.57 -5.29
C SER A 24 27.82 -7.75 -6.15
N LEU A 25 26.59 -7.66 -6.65
CA LEU A 25 26.03 -8.62 -7.61
C LEU A 25 26.28 -8.12 -9.03
N THR A 26 26.63 -9.04 -9.92
CA THR A 26 26.74 -8.75 -11.34
C THR A 26 25.44 -9.14 -12.06
N LEU A 27 25.24 -8.61 -13.26
CA LEU A 27 24.10 -9.01 -14.10
C LEU A 27 24.13 -10.51 -14.42
N SER A 28 25.34 -11.08 -14.56
CA SER A 28 25.51 -12.53 -14.77
C SER A 28 25.08 -13.33 -13.55
N ASP A 29 25.37 -12.86 -12.33
CA ASP A 29 24.92 -13.57 -11.11
C ASP A 29 23.38 -13.61 -11.02
N VAL A 30 22.71 -12.52 -11.37
CA VAL A 30 21.25 -12.44 -11.41
C VAL A 30 20.70 -13.39 -12.48
N TRP A 31 21.28 -13.37 -13.68
CA TRP A 31 20.86 -14.25 -14.77
C TRP A 31 21.04 -15.72 -14.41
N LEU A 32 22.20 -16.09 -13.92
CA LEU A 32 22.50 -17.47 -13.50
C LEU A 32 21.62 -17.90 -12.32
N ALA A 33 21.36 -17.03 -11.33
CA ALA A 33 20.47 -17.36 -10.22
C ALA A 33 19.03 -17.67 -10.67
N LEU A 34 18.60 -17.14 -11.82
CA LEU A 34 17.27 -17.38 -12.38
C LEU A 34 17.23 -18.60 -13.33
N THR A 35 18.33 -18.90 -14.03
CA THR A 35 18.37 -19.93 -15.09
C THR A 35 19.11 -21.19 -14.68
N ASP A 36 20.22 -21.06 -13.96
CA ASP A 36 21.02 -22.19 -13.46
C ASP A 36 21.57 -21.90 -12.05
N PRO A 37 20.75 -22.14 -11.00
CA PRO A 37 21.14 -21.88 -9.63
C PRO A 37 22.38 -22.63 -9.14
N SER A 38 22.79 -23.69 -9.83
CA SER A 38 23.98 -24.49 -9.46
C SER A 38 25.31 -23.79 -9.77
N GLU A 39 25.33 -22.87 -10.73
CA GLU A 39 26.49 -22.10 -11.15
C GLU A 39 26.74 -20.84 -10.32
N VAL A 40 25.81 -20.48 -9.41
CA VAL A 40 25.89 -19.27 -8.59
C VAL A 40 26.34 -19.59 -7.17
N SER A 41 27.12 -18.68 -6.56
CA SER A 41 27.46 -18.81 -5.15
C SER A 41 26.21 -18.86 -4.27
N LYS A 42 26.21 -19.71 -3.23
CA LYS A 42 25.08 -19.84 -2.31
C LYS A 42 24.64 -18.51 -1.70
N ASN A 43 25.59 -17.63 -1.42
CA ASN A 43 25.30 -16.31 -0.86
C ASN A 43 24.57 -15.42 -1.89
N ALA A 44 25.03 -15.36 -3.12
CA ALA A 44 24.39 -14.58 -4.18
C ALA A 44 22.96 -15.10 -4.45
N TYR A 45 22.78 -16.42 -4.51
CA TYR A 45 21.46 -17.04 -4.64
C TYR A 45 20.49 -16.61 -3.54
N VAL A 46 20.91 -16.71 -2.26
CA VAL A 46 20.07 -16.32 -1.12
C VAL A 46 19.75 -14.82 -1.17
N ILE A 47 20.72 -13.96 -1.49
CA ILE A 47 20.50 -12.53 -1.58
C ILE A 47 19.48 -12.21 -2.69
N ILE A 48 19.61 -12.83 -3.85
CA ILE A 48 18.70 -12.58 -4.99
C ILE A 48 17.29 -13.08 -4.68
N TRP A 49 17.14 -14.34 -4.25
CA TRP A 49 15.82 -14.96 -4.07
C TRP A 49 15.10 -14.58 -2.78
N SER A 50 15.84 -14.29 -1.70
CA SER A 50 15.22 -13.99 -0.39
C SER A 50 15.14 -12.51 -0.05
N ILE A 51 15.88 -11.64 -0.76
CA ILE A 51 15.91 -10.21 -0.48
C ILE A 51 15.56 -9.38 -1.71
N ARG A 52 16.35 -9.49 -2.81
CA ARG A 52 16.25 -8.61 -3.97
C ARG A 52 14.96 -8.77 -4.75
N LEU A 53 14.70 -10.00 -5.21
CA LEU A 53 13.48 -10.29 -5.96
C LEU A 53 12.20 -9.98 -5.18
N PRO A 54 12.06 -10.41 -3.91
CA PRO A 54 10.89 -10.05 -3.13
C PRO A 54 10.70 -8.53 -3.00
N THR A 55 11.77 -7.78 -2.76
CA THR A 55 11.70 -6.31 -2.61
C THR A 55 11.28 -5.65 -3.91
N ALA A 56 11.91 -6.00 -5.03
CA ALA A 56 11.62 -5.43 -6.35
C ALA A 56 10.19 -5.76 -6.82
N ILE A 57 9.75 -7.01 -6.64
CA ILE A 57 8.38 -7.43 -6.99
C ILE A 57 7.37 -6.69 -6.10
N MET A 58 7.62 -6.59 -4.79
CA MET A 58 6.75 -5.87 -3.88
C MET A 58 6.64 -4.39 -4.25
N ALA A 59 7.73 -3.75 -4.68
CA ALA A 59 7.72 -2.35 -5.14
C ALA A 59 6.76 -2.17 -6.33
N LEU A 60 6.80 -3.08 -7.31
CA LEU A 60 5.89 -3.04 -8.46
C LEU A 60 4.43 -3.24 -8.02
N LEU A 61 4.15 -4.22 -7.14
CA LEU A 61 2.79 -4.53 -6.69
C LEU A 61 2.19 -3.38 -5.86
N VAL A 62 2.98 -2.80 -4.96
CA VAL A 62 2.55 -1.65 -4.15
C VAL A 62 2.32 -0.44 -5.03
N GLY A 63 3.25 -0.15 -5.97
CA GLY A 63 3.09 0.95 -6.93
C GLY A 63 1.85 0.79 -7.81
N ALA A 64 1.60 -0.41 -8.34
CA ALA A 64 0.39 -0.71 -9.10
C ALA A 64 -0.89 -0.54 -8.27
N SER A 65 -0.89 -1.05 -7.02
CA SER A 65 -2.04 -0.94 -6.11
C SER A 65 -2.37 0.52 -5.79
N LEU A 66 -1.35 1.33 -5.47
CA LEU A 66 -1.51 2.76 -5.19
C LEU A 66 -1.95 3.55 -6.44
N GLY A 67 -1.41 3.21 -7.61
CA GLY A 67 -1.80 3.84 -8.87
C GLY A 67 -3.26 3.58 -9.21
N ILE A 68 -3.73 2.33 -9.08
CA ILE A 68 -5.12 1.95 -9.33
C ILE A 68 -6.06 2.64 -8.32
N ALA A 69 -5.72 2.59 -7.02
CA ALA A 69 -6.52 3.24 -5.99
C ALA A 69 -6.57 4.76 -6.17
N GLY A 70 -5.43 5.39 -6.49
CA GLY A 70 -5.34 6.82 -6.77
C GLY A 70 -6.19 7.23 -7.97
N ALA A 71 -6.08 6.52 -9.08
CA ALA A 71 -6.88 6.80 -10.28
C ALA A 71 -8.39 6.67 -10.02
N GLY A 72 -8.80 5.64 -9.26
CA GLY A 72 -10.20 5.47 -8.83
C GLY A 72 -10.69 6.65 -7.98
N MET A 73 -9.91 7.06 -6.98
CA MET A 73 -10.26 8.19 -6.10
C MET A 73 -10.32 9.52 -6.84
N GLN A 74 -9.35 9.79 -7.72
CA GLN A 74 -9.35 11.01 -8.55
C GLN A 74 -10.58 11.09 -9.44
N THR A 75 -11.03 9.95 -9.95
CA THR A 75 -12.23 9.87 -10.78
C THR A 75 -13.51 10.09 -9.97
N ILE A 76 -13.64 9.43 -8.81
CA ILE A 76 -14.84 9.54 -7.95
C ILE A 76 -15.00 10.95 -7.38
N LEU A 77 -13.90 11.59 -7.00
CA LEU A 77 -13.90 12.91 -6.36
C LEU A 77 -13.79 14.06 -7.36
N ASP A 78 -13.63 13.75 -8.65
CA ASP A 78 -13.33 14.71 -9.71
C ASP A 78 -12.21 15.71 -9.31
N ASN A 79 -11.18 15.17 -8.64
CA ASN A 79 -10.09 15.95 -8.09
C ASN A 79 -8.75 15.23 -8.31
N PRO A 80 -7.84 15.78 -9.13
CA PRO A 80 -6.55 15.15 -9.42
C PRO A 80 -5.60 15.06 -8.22
N LEU A 81 -5.87 15.78 -7.13
CA LEU A 81 -5.08 15.75 -5.91
C LEU A 81 -5.54 14.68 -4.92
N SER A 82 -6.59 13.93 -5.24
CA SER A 82 -7.15 12.91 -4.34
C SER A 82 -6.31 11.63 -4.34
N SER A 83 -6.13 11.10 -3.15
CA SER A 83 -5.39 9.85 -2.90
C SER A 83 -5.84 9.20 -1.59
N PRO A 84 -5.51 7.93 -1.33
CA PRO A 84 -5.76 7.30 -0.02
C PRO A 84 -5.15 8.07 1.17
N TYR A 85 -4.08 8.81 0.94
CA TYR A 85 -3.45 9.64 1.95
C TYR A 85 -4.30 10.88 2.28
N THR A 86 -4.76 11.61 1.26
CA THR A 86 -5.54 12.84 1.44
C THR A 86 -6.93 12.59 2.05
N LEU A 87 -7.47 11.38 1.90
CA LEU A 87 -8.69 10.94 2.58
C LEU A 87 -8.47 10.37 3.98
N GLY A 88 -7.27 10.46 4.54
CA GLY A 88 -6.98 10.02 5.91
C GLY A 88 -6.98 8.49 6.12
N ILE A 89 -7.13 7.68 5.06
CA ILE A 89 -7.11 6.21 5.15
C ILE A 89 -5.75 5.73 5.67
N SER A 90 -4.66 6.36 5.21
CA SER A 90 -3.31 6.07 5.69
C SER A 90 -3.11 6.44 7.17
N ALA A 91 -3.73 7.53 7.63
CA ALA A 91 -3.70 7.92 9.05
C ALA A 91 -4.45 6.91 9.93
N GLY A 92 -5.61 6.43 9.46
CA GLY A 92 -6.34 5.34 10.11
C GLY A 92 -5.50 4.06 10.22
N ALA A 93 -4.84 3.67 9.11
CA ALA A 93 -3.91 2.54 9.10
C ALA A 93 -2.75 2.73 10.11
N GLY A 94 -2.16 3.94 10.15
CA GLY A 94 -1.10 4.30 11.09
C GLY A 94 -1.52 4.19 12.55
N PHE A 95 -2.71 4.69 12.87
CA PHE A 95 -3.27 4.52 14.22
C PHE A 95 -3.52 3.05 14.55
N GLY A 96 -4.14 2.29 13.65
CA GLY A 96 -4.42 0.87 13.85
C GLY A 96 -3.14 0.04 14.08
N ALA A 97 -2.09 0.32 13.31
CA ALA A 97 -0.78 -0.27 13.52
C ALA A 97 -0.20 0.09 14.89
N SER A 98 -0.25 1.38 15.25
CA SER A 98 0.26 1.89 16.54
C SER A 98 -0.48 1.27 17.72
N LEU A 99 -1.79 1.14 17.62
CA LEU A 99 -2.61 0.49 18.63
C LEU A 99 -2.20 -0.97 18.85
N MET A 100 -1.96 -1.71 17.75
CA MET A 100 -1.50 -3.10 17.84
C MET A 100 -0.10 -3.23 18.43
N VAL A 101 0.79 -2.29 18.16
CA VAL A 101 2.13 -2.27 18.76
C VAL A 101 2.08 -2.03 20.26
N VAL A 102 1.19 -1.12 20.72
CA VAL A 102 1.12 -0.73 22.16
C VAL A 102 0.30 -1.73 22.97
N VAL A 103 -0.85 -2.16 22.45
CA VAL A 103 -1.84 -2.95 23.22
C VAL A 103 -1.89 -4.41 22.78
N GLY A 104 -1.52 -4.68 21.53
CA GLY A 104 -1.83 -5.93 20.87
C GLY A 104 -1.01 -7.14 21.30
N ALA A 105 0.19 -6.94 21.86
CA ALA A 105 1.10 -8.06 22.18
C ALA A 105 0.50 -9.11 23.11
N SER A 106 -0.42 -8.70 24.00
CA SER A 106 -1.12 -9.60 24.94
C SER A 106 -2.53 -9.97 24.50
N ALA A 107 -3.16 -9.19 23.62
CA ALA A 107 -4.58 -9.35 23.29
C ALA A 107 -4.82 -10.24 22.05
N LEU A 108 -3.89 -10.25 21.07
CA LEU A 108 -4.05 -10.92 19.77
C LEU A 108 -2.83 -11.76 19.41
N GLU A 109 -2.24 -12.44 20.38
CA GLU A 109 -1.02 -13.23 20.22
C GLU A 109 -1.14 -14.30 19.11
N PHE A 110 -2.35 -14.83 18.86
CA PHE A 110 -2.62 -15.81 17.82
C PHE A 110 -2.39 -15.27 16.39
N LEU A 111 -2.39 -13.97 16.18
CA LEU A 111 -2.10 -13.36 14.87
C LEU A 111 -0.60 -13.26 14.57
N GLY A 112 0.26 -13.38 15.58
CA GLY A 112 1.70 -13.33 15.43
C GLY A 112 2.16 -12.12 14.61
N VAL A 113 2.95 -12.35 13.57
CA VAL A 113 3.51 -11.30 12.70
C VAL A 113 2.45 -10.51 11.90
N PHE A 114 1.24 -11.01 11.77
CA PHE A 114 0.16 -10.36 11.04
C PHE A 114 -0.65 -9.39 11.90
N MET A 115 -0.44 -9.33 13.21
CA MET A 115 -1.20 -8.51 14.13
C MET A 115 -1.18 -7.01 13.75
N VAL A 116 0.00 -6.45 13.48
CA VAL A 116 0.14 -5.04 13.13
C VAL A 116 -0.47 -4.73 11.74
N PRO A 117 -0.19 -5.50 10.67
CA PRO A 117 -0.89 -5.36 9.39
C PRO A 117 -2.40 -5.51 9.49
N PHE A 118 -2.90 -6.43 10.32
CA PHE A 118 -4.33 -6.62 10.54
C PHE A 118 -4.98 -5.39 11.18
N GLY A 119 -4.39 -4.84 12.24
CA GLY A 119 -4.86 -3.60 12.87
C GLY A 119 -4.88 -2.43 11.89
N ALA A 120 -3.82 -2.27 11.10
CA ALA A 120 -3.75 -1.26 10.05
C ALA A 120 -4.88 -1.42 9.02
N PHE A 121 -5.14 -2.63 8.56
CA PHE A 121 -6.20 -2.93 7.59
C PHE A 121 -7.60 -2.64 8.17
N VAL A 122 -7.86 -3.05 9.40
CA VAL A 122 -9.15 -2.81 10.07
C VAL A 122 -9.43 -1.31 10.18
N PHE A 123 -8.48 -0.52 10.68
CA PHE A 123 -8.69 0.92 10.85
C PHE A 123 -8.71 1.68 9.53
N ALA A 124 -7.96 1.27 8.51
CA ALA A 124 -8.10 1.80 7.15
C ALA A 124 -9.50 1.55 6.59
N SER A 125 -10.03 0.33 6.79
CA SER A 125 -11.39 -0.04 6.35
C SER A 125 -12.47 0.73 7.12
N LEU A 126 -12.31 0.89 8.42
CA LEU A 126 -13.21 1.72 9.25
C LEU A 126 -13.19 3.17 8.79
N THR A 127 -12.02 3.74 8.50
CA THR A 127 -11.89 5.11 7.98
C THR A 127 -12.69 5.25 6.68
N SER A 128 -12.49 4.34 5.73
CA SER A 128 -13.22 4.34 4.46
C SER A 128 -14.73 4.22 4.67
N PHE A 129 -15.15 3.34 5.58
CA PHE A 129 -16.57 3.16 5.93
C PHE A 129 -17.18 4.41 6.56
N PHE A 130 -16.48 5.09 7.47
CA PHE A 130 -16.95 6.33 8.07
C PHE A 130 -17.10 7.45 7.05
N ILE A 131 -16.09 7.64 6.18
CA ILE A 131 -16.15 8.64 5.11
C ILE A 131 -17.34 8.38 4.17
N TYR A 132 -17.52 7.13 3.75
CA TYR A 132 -18.65 6.73 2.93
C TYR A 132 -19.99 7.00 3.63
N SER A 133 -20.10 6.66 4.91
CA SER A 133 -21.33 6.83 5.70
C SER A 133 -21.70 8.31 5.87
N ILE A 134 -20.73 9.16 6.17
CA ILE A 134 -20.94 10.62 6.26
C ILE A 134 -21.38 11.18 4.91
N ASN A 135 -20.72 10.75 3.82
CA ASN A 135 -21.05 11.22 2.49
C ASN A 135 -22.45 10.78 2.05
N LYS A 136 -22.87 9.56 2.40
CA LYS A 136 -24.22 9.05 2.14
C LYS A 136 -25.30 9.90 2.83
N ILE A 137 -25.07 10.36 4.05
CA ILE A 137 -25.99 11.24 4.79
C ILE A 137 -26.07 12.64 4.16
N LYS A 138 -25.00 13.09 3.50
CA LYS A 138 -24.88 14.43 2.91
C LYS A 138 -25.09 14.48 1.40
N ASN A 139 -25.84 13.50 0.84
CA ASN A 139 -26.21 13.45 -0.58
C ASN A 139 -25.01 13.33 -1.56
N PHE A 140 -23.97 12.64 -1.18
CA PHE A 140 -22.82 12.28 -2.04
C PHE A 140 -22.13 13.47 -2.72
N SER A 141 -21.58 14.44 -1.93
CA SER A 141 -20.76 15.51 -2.51
C SER A 141 -19.26 15.23 -2.34
N SER A 142 -18.48 15.57 -3.36
CA SER A 142 -17.00 15.42 -3.34
C SER A 142 -16.38 16.28 -2.23
N GLU A 143 -16.91 17.48 -1.99
CA GLU A 143 -16.46 18.38 -0.93
C GLU A 143 -16.67 17.75 0.46
N THR A 144 -17.83 17.10 0.68
CA THR A 144 -18.11 16.40 1.94
C THR A 144 -17.14 15.24 2.15
N MET A 145 -16.81 14.48 1.10
CA MET A 145 -15.83 13.39 1.21
C MET A 145 -14.44 13.90 1.58
N ILE A 146 -13.99 14.99 0.94
CA ILE A 146 -12.68 15.59 1.21
C ILE A 146 -12.63 16.14 2.64
N LEU A 147 -13.64 16.88 3.07
CA LEU A 147 -13.71 17.46 4.44
C LEU A 147 -13.78 16.36 5.50
N ALA A 148 -14.58 15.31 5.28
CA ALA A 148 -14.64 14.15 6.17
C ALA A 148 -13.29 13.44 6.23
N GLY A 149 -12.61 13.27 5.08
CA GLY A 149 -11.28 12.68 5.00
C GLY A 149 -10.23 13.46 5.79
N ILE A 150 -10.21 14.78 5.64
CA ILE A 150 -9.31 15.66 6.40
C ILE A 150 -9.61 15.56 7.91
N GLY A 151 -10.88 15.58 8.29
CA GLY A 151 -11.29 15.39 9.69
C GLY A 151 -10.82 14.06 10.27
N MET A 152 -11.00 12.96 9.53
CA MET A 152 -10.53 11.63 9.93
C MET A 152 -9.00 11.56 9.99
N MET A 153 -8.30 12.22 9.08
CA MET A 153 -6.85 12.30 9.09
C MET A 153 -6.33 12.94 10.38
N PHE A 154 -6.85 14.12 10.76
CA PHE A 154 -6.44 14.79 12.00
C PHE A 154 -6.83 14.00 13.25
N LEU A 155 -8.01 13.38 13.27
CA LEU A 155 -8.45 12.53 14.38
C LEU A 155 -7.47 11.36 14.58
N PHE A 156 -7.15 10.61 13.53
CA PHE A 156 -6.26 9.46 13.65
C PHE A 156 -4.81 9.87 13.90
N GLN A 157 -4.34 10.99 13.38
CA GLN A 157 -3.02 11.52 13.72
C GLN A 157 -2.92 11.90 15.21
N ALA A 158 -3.95 12.53 15.78
CA ALA A 158 -4.00 12.83 17.20
C ALA A 158 -4.02 11.55 18.05
N LEU A 159 -4.84 10.57 17.68
CA LEU A 159 -4.89 9.27 18.36
C LEU A 159 -3.57 8.50 18.23
N GLN A 160 -2.90 8.56 17.08
CA GLN A 160 -1.59 7.96 16.88
C GLN A 160 -0.52 8.63 17.75
N SER A 161 -0.56 9.96 17.86
CA SER A 161 0.33 10.71 18.77
C SER A 161 0.11 10.32 20.24
N LEU A 162 -1.13 10.07 20.63
CA LEU A 162 -1.46 9.55 21.97
C LEU A 162 -0.84 8.16 22.19
N MET A 163 -0.94 7.26 21.19
CA MET A 163 -0.30 5.94 21.28
C MET A 163 1.22 6.07 21.41
N GLN A 164 1.84 6.96 20.65
CA GLN A 164 3.28 7.22 20.73
C GLN A 164 3.70 7.75 22.11
N TYR A 165 2.87 8.62 22.71
CA TYR A 165 3.12 9.14 24.06
C TYR A 165 3.04 8.06 25.14
N MET A 166 2.11 7.10 25.00
CA MET A 166 1.93 5.99 25.95
C MET A 166 2.86 4.81 25.73
N ALA A 167 3.57 4.78 24.61
CA ALA A 167 4.42 3.67 24.20
C ALA A 167 5.72 3.58 25.03
N SER A 168 6.22 2.36 25.25
CA SER A 168 7.59 2.16 25.69
C SER A 168 8.58 2.64 24.61
N PRO A 169 9.86 2.91 24.94
CA PRO A 169 10.84 3.32 23.94
C PRO A 169 10.94 2.38 22.75
N GLU A 170 10.87 1.07 22.97
CA GLU A 170 10.93 0.02 21.93
C GLU A 170 9.65 0.04 21.07
N ALA A 171 8.49 0.18 21.69
CA ALA A 171 7.22 0.28 20.99
C ALA A 171 7.15 1.56 20.16
N LEU A 172 7.62 2.70 20.70
CA LEU A 172 7.72 3.96 19.97
C LEU A 172 8.60 3.83 18.73
N GLN A 173 9.77 3.21 18.85
CA GLN A 173 10.67 2.96 17.73
C GLN A 173 9.98 2.11 16.65
N ASN A 174 9.26 1.05 17.04
CA ASN A 174 8.51 0.21 16.11
C ASN A 174 7.40 0.98 15.39
N ILE A 175 6.66 1.85 16.09
CA ILE A 175 5.62 2.71 15.49
C ILE A 175 6.24 3.64 14.45
N VAL A 176 7.34 4.30 14.78
CA VAL A 176 8.02 5.24 13.87
C VAL A 176 8.49 4.52 12.60
N PHE A 177 9.19 3.40 12.74
CA PHE A 177 9.67 2.62 11.59
C PHE A 177 8.52 2.06 10.75
N TRP A 178 7.42 1.64 11.39
CA TRP A 178 6.25 1.18 10.65
C TRP A 178 5.62 2.31 9.83
N THR A 179 5.49 3.49 10.43
CA THR A 179 4.89 4.67 9.78
C THR A 179 5.73 5.18 8.61
N MET A 180 7.06 5.08 8.70
CA MET A 180 7.96 5.42 7.58
C MET A 180 7.82 4.44 6.40
N GLY A 181 7.38 3.22 6.68
CA GLY A 181 7.27 2.17 5.69
C GLY A 181 8.60 1.57 5.29
N SER A 182 8.58 0.34 4.80
CA SER A 182 9.77 -0.33 4.27
C SER A 182 9.38 -1.49 3.37
N LEU A 183 10.02 -1.61 2.23
CA LEU A 183 9.94 -2.76 1.35
C LEU A 183 10.97 -3.85 1.71
N ALA A 184 11.95 -3.55 2.56
CA ALA A 184 13.01 -4.49 2.96
C ALA A 184 12.49 -5.71 3.75
N LYS A 185 11.25 -5.66 4.25
CA LYS A 185 10.56 -6.79 4.92
C LYS A 185 9.71 -7.62 3.95
N ALA A 186 9.79 -7.36 2.66
CA ALA A 186 9.07 -8.14 1.65
C ALA A 186 9.54 -9.60 1.67
N ASN A 187 8.59 -10.51 1.58
CA ASN A 187 8.82 -11.94 1.46
C ASN A 187 7.75 -12.56 0.55
N TRP A 188 7.94 -13.79 0.14
CA TRP A 188 7.06 -14.46 -0.82
C TRP A 188 5.62 -14.60 -0.31
N ILE A 189 5.40 -14.74 1.01
CA ILE A 189 4.07 -14.82 1.61
C ILE A 189 3.35 -13.48 1.45
N ASN A 190 4.01 -12.37 1.80
CA ASN A 190 3.44 -11.03 1.68
C ASN A 190 3.17 -10.67 0.21
N ILE A 191 4.06 -11.04 -0.71
CA ILE A 191 3.87 -10.88 -2.16
C ILE A 191 2.61 -11.61 -2.61
N SER A 192 2.45 -12.88 -2.20
CA SER A 192 1.29 -13.68 -2.57
C SER A 192 -0.02 -13.05 -2.07
N ILE A 193 -0.04 -12.53 -0.84
CA ILE A 193 -1.21 -11.86 -0.28
C ILE A 193 -1.56 -10.61 -1.10
N VAL A 194 -0.58 -9.73 -1.37
CA VAL A 194 -0.81 -8.50 -2.15
C VAL A 194 -1.23 -8.83 -3.57
N LEU A 195 -0.62 -9.83 -4.21
CA LEU A 195 -0.96 -10.27 -5.55
C LEU A 195 -2.40 -10.80 -5.63
N ILE A 196 -2.81 -11.65 -4.67
CA ILE A 196 -4.19 -12.18 -4.62
C ILE A 196 -5.19 -11.03 -4.49
N VAL A 197 -4.93 -10.09 -3.57
CA VAL A 197 -5.80 -8.92 -3.40
C VAL A 197 -5.87 -8.10 -4.68
N LEU A 198 -4.75 -7.86 -5.34
CA LEU A 198 -4.68 -7.08 -6.58
C LEU A 198 -5.42 -7.79 -7.72
N VAL A 199 -5.24 -9.11 -7.87
CA VAL A 199 -5.93 -9.93 -8.89
C VAL A 199 -7.44 -9.94 -8.69
N ILE A 200 -7.92 -9.89 -7.45
CA ILE A 200 -9.36 -9.80 -7.15
C ILE A 200 -9.88 -8.38 -7.38
N MET A 201 -9.15 -7.36 -6.91
CA MET A 201 -9.62 -5.97 -6.95
C MET A 201 -9.53 -5.34 -8.33
N LEU A 202 -8.51 -5.70 -9.14
CA LEU A 202 -8.35 -5.12 -10.48
C LEU A 202 -9.55 -5.37 -11.40
N PRO A 203 -10.08 -6.61 -11.57
CA PRO A 203 -11.27 -6.83 -12.37
C PRO A 203 -12.52 -6.10 -11.85
N LEU A 204 -12.68 -6.02 -10.52
CA LEU A 204 -13.78 -5.28 -9.90
C LEU A 204 -13.69 -3.79 -10.23
N MET A 205 -12.51 -3.19 -10.11
CA MET A 205 -12.28 -1.79 -10.49
C MET A 205 -12.48 -1.56 -12.00
N MET A 206 -11.99 -2.46 -12.84
CA MET A 206 -12.20 -2.37 -14.29
C MET A 206 -13.68 -2.46 -14.68
N ARG A 207 -14.43 -3.33 -14.02
CA ARG A 207 -15.88 -3.44 -14.25
C ARG A 207 -16.62 -2.14 -13.93
N GLU A 208 -16.24 -1.45 -12.85
CA GLU A 208 -16.87 -0.20 -12.45
C GLU A 208 -16.30 1.02 -13.20
N SER A 209 -15.18 0.87 -13.92
CA SER A 209 -14.51 1.99 -14.63
C SER A 209 -15.40 2.67 -15.68
N TRP A 210 -16.24 1.90 -16.37
CA TRP A 210 -17.23 2.42 -17.32
C TRP A 210 -18.26 3.31 -16.65
N ARG A 211 -18.75 2.91 -15.47
CA ARG A 211 -19.70 3.71 -14.67
C ARG A 211 -19.06 4.99 -14.18
N LEU A 212 -17.80 4.92 -13.72
CA LEU A 212 -17.03 6.08 -13.29
C LEU A 212 -16.76 7.06 -14.44
N THR A 213 -16.52 6.56 -15.64
CA THR A 213 -16.34 7.38 -16.83
C THR A 213 -17.65 8.05 -17.25
N ALA A 214 -18.77 7.33 -17.17
CA ALA A 214 -20.10 7.88 -17.48
C ALA A 214 -20.46 9.04 -16.53
N LEU A 215 -20.15 8.92 -15.24
CA LEU A 215 -20.36 9.99 -14.26
C LEU A 215 -19.57 11.27 -14.59
N LYS A 216 -18.37 11.15 -15.18
CA LYS A 216 -17.58 12.31 -15.63
C LYS A 216 -18.18 13.07 -16.83
N ILE A 217 -18.97 12.38 -17.67
CA ILE A 217 -19.53 12.95 -18.90
C ILE A 217 -20.83 13.74 -18.61
N GLY A 218 -21.37 13.62 -17.39
CA GLY A 218 -22.61 14.26 -16.94
C GLY A 218 -23.86 13.42 -17.18
N ASP A 219 -24.85 13.61 -16.33
CA ASP A 219 -26.11 12.84 -16.33
C ASP A 219 -26.94 12.95 -17.62
N GLU A 220 -26.75 14.00 -18.42
CA GLU A 220 -27.50 14.21 -19.67
C GLU A 220 -27.13 13.24 -20.81
N LYS A 221 -26.02 12.49 -20.70
CA LYS A 221 -25.57 11.53 -21.73
C LYS A 221 -25.56 10.08 -21.24
N ALA A 222 -25.94 9.83 -20.00
CA ALA A 222 -25.96 8.50 -19.41
C ALA A 222 -27.37 7.86 -19.39
N SER A 223 -28.39 8.59 -19.89
CA SER A 223 -29.77 8.12 -20.03
C SER A 223 -30.10 7.61 -21.44
#